data_d4678ed29e4e6877353a97d078982885
#
_entry.id   d4678ed29e4e6877353a97d078982885
#
_cell.length_a   1.000
_cell.length_b   1.000
_cell.length_c   1.000
_cell.angle_alpha   90.00
_cell.angle_beta   90.00
_cell.angle_gamma   90.00
#
_symmetry.space_group_name_H-M   'P 1'
#
loop_
_entity.id
_entity.type
_entity.pdbx_description
1 polymer ?
#
loop_
_entity_poly.entity_id
_entity_poly.type
_entity_poly.pdbx_seq_one_letter_code
_entity_poly.pdbx_strand_id
1 'polypeptide(L)'
;MAFLLLAALQLVVVGCDPGYSNDEVARVVSPDGRLDAVLFETNGGATTSFGYHIDISLHGRREAQQVAKLYGAVRNEHAYGLNLRWTGPNNLDIDFLRTKAPPEIKSPVKIGNQDVTVTVHSDVLDSSAPSGGMLYNLKKSKN
;
A
#
# COMPACT_ATOMS: atom_id res chain seq x y z
N MET A 1 37.37 -6.69 55.83
CA MET A 1 36.79 -7.30 54.67
C MET A 1 35.61 -6.48 54.22
N ALA A 2 35.77 -5.61 53.25
CA ALA A 2 34.73 -4.74 52.73
C ALA A 2 34.26 -5.31 51.37
N PHE A 3 33.02 -5.80 51.30
CA PHE A 3 32.41 -6.23 50.06
C PHE A 3 31.81 -5.01 49.35
N LEU A 4 32.46 -4.57 48.27
CA LEU A 4 31.92 -3.58 47.36
C LEU A 4 30.87 -4.27 46.47
N LEU A 5 29.58 -3.95 46.71
CA LEU A 5 28.49 -4.30 45.79
C LEU A 5 28.51 -3.31 44.62
N LEU A 6 28.98 -3.79 43.46
CA LEU A 6 28.91 -3.05 42.20
C LEU A 6 27.54 -3.31 41.60
N ALA A 7 26.61 -2.38 41.82
CA ALA A 7 25.30 -2.41 41.15
C ALA A 7 25.48 -1.97 39.69
N ALA A 8 25.47 -2.94 38.78
CA ALA A 8 25.45 -2.67 37.34
C ALA A 8 24.05 -2.15 36.96
N LEU A 9 23.96 -0.84 36.75
CA LEU A 9 22.78 -0.19 36.16
C LEU A 9 22.69 -0.55 34.67
N GLN A 10 21.91 -1.55 34.35
CA GLN A 10 21.60 -1.88 32.95
C GLN A 10 20.64 -0.82 32.40
N LEU A 11 21.16 0.12 31.61
CA LEU A 11 20.34 0.98 30.76
C LEU A 11 19.66 0.09 29.72
N VAL A 12 18.38 -0.19 29.90
CA VAL A 12 17.53 -0.73 28.85
C VAL A 12 17.27 0.42 27.87
N VAL A 13 18.03 0.46 26.79
CA VAL A 13 17.73 1.32 25.64
C VAL A 13 16.51 0.70 24.97
N VAL A 14 15.33 1.18 25.32
CA VAL A 14 14.13 0.93 24.52
C VAL A 14 14.34 1.69 23.22
N GLY A 15 14.86 1.00 22.21
CA GLY A 15 14.91 1.51 20.85
C GLY A 15 13.48 1.80 20.41
N CYS A 16 13.13 3.07 20.20
CA CYS A 16 11.97 3.41 19.39
C CYS A 16 12.24 2.83 18.01
N ASP A 17 11.53 1.77 17.64
CA ASP A 17 11.46 1.27 16.29
C ASP A 17 10.87 2.42 15.44
N PRO A 18 11.60 3.02 14.48
CA PRO A 18 11.06 4.06 13.64
C PRO A 18 9.99 3.39 12.78
N GLY A 19 8.73 3.51 13.21
CA GLY A 19 7.60 2.75 12.76
C GLY A 19 7.45 2.71 11.24
N TYR A 20 7.96 1.64 10.64
CA TYR A 20 7.54 1.23 9.30
C TYR A 20 6.07 0.82 9.41
N SER A 21 5.17 1.62 8.83
CA SER A 21 3.77 1.23 8.72
C SER A 21 3.50 0.52 7.40
N ASN A 22 2.58 -0.43 7.44
CA ASN A 22 2.05 -1.13 6.28
C ASN A 22 0.54 -1.28 6.49
N ASP A 23 -0.21 -0.34 5.96
CA ASP A 23 -1.63 -0.18 6.23
C ASP A 23 -2.47 -0.52 4.99
N GLU A 24 -3.49 -1.36 5.15
CA GLU A 24 -4.52 -1.55 4.13
C GLU A 24 -5.32 -0.26 3.98
N VAL A 25 -5.26 0.36 2.80
CA VAL A 25 -5.88 1.66 2.53
C VAL A 25 -7.04 1.61 1.56
N ALA A 26 -7.14 0.57 0.75
CA ALA A 26 -8.28 0.32 -0.12
C ALA A 26 -8.40 -1.17 -0.44
N ARG A 27 -9.64 -1.60 -0.66
CA ARG A 27 -9.97 -2.94 -1.15
C ARG A 27 -11.09 -2.84 -2.17
N VAL A 28 -10.89 -3.42 -3.33
CA VAL A 28 -11.88 -3.46 -4.40
C VAL A 28 -12.11 -4.90 -4.86
N VAL A 29 -13.38 -5.27 -4.96
CA VAL A 29 -13.80 -6.62 -5.39
C VAL A 29 -14.01 -6.59 -6.90
N SER A 30 -13.58 -7.66 -7.60
CA SER A 30 -13.83 -7.79 -9.03
C SER A 30 -15.35 -7.84 -9.35
N PRO A 31 -15.79 -7.46 -10.56
CA PRO A 31 -17.22 -7.38 -10.89
C PRO A 31 -17.97 -8.69 -10.73
N ASP A 32 -17.28 -9.82 -10.82
CA ASP A 32 -17.85 -11.16 -10.66
C ASP A 32 -17.73 -11.71 -9.22
N GLY A 33 -17.15 -10.90 -8.30
CA GLY A 33 -17.03 -11.24 -6.89
C GLY A 33 -15.97 -12.29 -6.55
N ARG A 34 -15.08 -12.66 -7.49
CA ARG A 34 -14.12 -13.75 -7.29
C ARG A 34 -12.75 -13.33 -6.79
N LEU A 35 -12.37 -12.07 -7.02
CA LEU A 35 -11.05 -11.54 -6.69
C LEU A 35 -11.16 -10.29 -5.83
N ASP A 36 -10.21 -10.13 -4.91
CA ASP A 36 -9.96 -8.91 -4.16
C ASP A 36 -8.64 -8.30 -4.63
N ALA A 37 -8.62 -7.02 -4.97
CA ALA A 37 -7.40 -6.24 -5.07
C ALA A 37 -7.29 -5.33 -3.86
N VAL A 38 -6.17 -5.40 -3.18
CA VAL A 38 -5.93 -4.69 -1.92
C VAL A 38 -4.73 -3.76 -2.11
N LEU A 39 -4.96 -2.49 -1.81
CA LEU A 39 -3.92 -1.48 -1.78
C LEU A 39 -3.40 -1.31 -0.36
N PHE A 40 -2.09 -1.44 -0.20
CA PHE A 40 -1.39 -1.11 1.03
C PHE A 40 -0.54 0.14 0.84
N GLU A 41 -0.55 1.00 1.85
CA GLU A 41 0.35 2.14 1.96
C GLU A 41 1.43 1.84 2.99
N THR A 42 2.69 2.10 2.62
CA THR A 42 3.84 1.94 3.50
C THR A 42 4.47 3.29 3.78
N ASN A 43 4.88 3.51 5.03
CA ASN A 43 5.56 4.72 5.45
C ASN A 43 6.85 4.35 6.19
N GLY A 44 7.99 4.75 5.66
CA GLY A 44 9.32 4.52 6.25
C GLY A 44 9.82 5.69 7.10
N GLY A 45 8.96 6.65 7.45
CA GLY A 45 9.29 7.80 8.29
C GLY A 45 9.51 9.11 7.52
N ALA A 46 9.96 10.14 8.24
CA ALA A 46 9.96 11.53 7.79
C ALA A 46 10.84 11.84 6.56
N THR A 47 11.81 11.00 6.25
CA THR A 47 12.74 11.20 5.14
C THR A 47 12.39 10.41 3.88
N THR A 48 11.31 9.62 3.92
CA THR A 48 10.87 8.78 2.79
C THR A 48 9.53 9.25 2.25
N SER A 49 9.27 8.96 0.99
CA SER A 49 7.91 9.07 0.45
C SER A 49 7.09 7.83 0.82
N PHE A 50 5.77 7.94 0.71
CA PHE A 50 4.91 6.78 0.83
C PHE A 50 5.23 5.77 -0.28
N GLY A 51 5.30 4.50 0.10
CA GLY A 51 5.32 3.38 -0.82
C GLY A 51 3.93 2.77 -0.91
N TYR A 52 3.65 2.13 -2.03
CA TYR A 52 2.40 1.43 -2.26
C TYR A 52 2.68 0.04 -2.79
N HIS A 53 1.94 -0.96 -2.34
CA HIS A 53 1.89 -2.24 -3.03
C HIS A 53 0.45 -2.72 -3.16
N ILE A 54 0.23 -3.46 -4.21
CA ILE A 54 -1.08 -4.02 -4.55
C ILE A 54 -0.95 -5.53 -4.53
N ASP A 55 -1.83 -6.14 -3.75
CA ASP A 55 -1.96 -7.58 -3.63
C ASP A 55 -3.29 -8.03 -4.21
N ILE A 56 -3.31 -9.15 -4.94
CA ILE A 56 -4.54 -9.79 -5.43
C ILE A 56 -4.68 -11.16 -4.78
N SER A 57 -5.88 -11.45 -4.30
CA SER A 57 -6.27 -12.74 -3.72
C SER A 57 -7.60 -13.24 -4.30
N LEU A 58 -7.90 -14.52 -4.12
CA LEU A 58 -9.27 -15.00 -4.24
C LEU A 58 -10.13 -14.34 -3.15
N HIS A 59 -11.35 -13.96 -3.49
CA HIS A 59 -12.26 -13.27 -2.59
C HIS A 59 -12.43 -14.02 -1.26
N GLY A 60 -12.24 -13.29 -0.15
CA GLY A 60 -12.33 -13.84 1.19
C GLY A 60 -11.17 -14.76 1.60
N ARG A 61 -10.11 -14.89 0.79
CA ARG A 61 -8.91 -15.65 1.13
C ARG A 61 -7.79 -14.75 1.64
N ARG A 62 -6.93 -15.30 2.51
CA ARG A 62 -5.76 -14.58 3.05
C ARG A 62 -4.53 -14.68 2.15
N GLU A 63 -4.44 -15.76 1.38
CA GLU A 63 -3.32 -15.96 0.45
C GLU A 63 -3.43 -14.98 -0.70
N ALA A 64 -2.47 -14.07 -0.79
CA ALA A 64 -2.44 -13.03 -1.79
C ALA A 64 -1.10 -13.01 -2.51
N GLN A 65 -1.10 -12.53 -3.75
CA GLN A 65 0.11 -12.30 -4.53
C GLN A 65 0.29 -10.80 -4.76
N GLN A 66 1.47 -10.31 -4.45
CA GLN A 66 1.85 -8.94 -4.77
C GLN A 66 2.05 -8.80 -6.28
N VAL A 67 1.27 -7.91 -6.88
CA VAL A 67 1.25 -7.68 -8.33
C VAL A 67 1.85 -6.36 -8.75
N ALA A 68 1.93 -5.38 -7.84
CA ALA A 68 2.51 -4.08 -8.15
C ALA A 68 3.19 -3.45 -6.94
N LYS A 69 4.24 -2.62 -7.22
CA LYS A 69 4.84 -1.70 -6.28
C LYS A 69 5.01 -0.34 -6.94
N LEU A 70 4.67 0.71 -6.20
CA LEU A 70 4.84 2.10 -6.63
C LEU A 70 5.45 2.92 -5.49
N TYR A 71 6.42 3.76 -5.79
CA TYR A 71 7.05 4.62 -4.80
C TYR A 71 6.71 6.08 -5.06
N GLY A 72 6.20 6.76 -4.03
CA GLY A 72 5.85 8.17 -4.09
C GLY A 72 4.71 8.47 -5.06
N ALA A 73 3.77 7.53 -5.25
CA ALA A 73 2.61 7.75 -6.10
C ALA A 73 1.73 8.87 -5.56
N VAL A 74 1.25 9.74 -6.43
CA VAL A 74 0.31 10.81 -6.11
C VAL A 74 -0.93 10.72 -7.01
N ARG A 75 -2.09 11.02 -6.46
CA ARG A 75 -3.39 11.05 -7.17
C ARG A 75 -3.70 12.40 -7.77
N ASN A 76 -3.21 13.46 -7.14
CA ASN A 76 -3.28 14.85 -7.61
C ASN A 76 -2.11 15.65 -7.04
N GLU A 77 -2.07 16.94 -7.27
CA GLU A 77 -0.97 17.80 -6.82
C GLU A 77 -0.83 17.92 -5.29
N HIS A 78 -1.86 17.50 -4.53
CA HIS A 78 -1.95 17.70 -3.08
C HIS A 78 -2.07 16.39 -2.30
N ALA A 79 -2.28 15.25 -2.97
CA ALA A 79 -2.57 13.99 -2.31
C ALA A 79 -1.72 12.83 -2.82
N TYR A 80 -1.05 12.15 -1.89
CA TYR A 80 -0.47 10.84 -2.15
C TYR A 80 -1.57 9.82 -2.41
N GLY A 81 -1.23 8.76 -3.14
CA GLY A 81 -2.10 7.63 -3.38
C GLY A 81 -2.25 7.29 -4.86
N LEU A 82 -3.08 6.31 -5.09
CA LEU A 82 -3.46 5.82 -6.40
C LEU A 82 -4.87 5.23 -6.32
N ASN A 83 -5.50 4.99 -7.46
CA ASN A 83 -6.80 4.33 -7.54
C ASN A 83 -6.67 2.94 -8.13
N LEU A 84 -7.47 2.01 -7.61
CA LEU A 84 -7.67 0.67 -8.17
C LEU A 84 -9.04 0.59 -8.82
N ARG A 85 -9.10 0.06 -10.02
CA ARG A 85 -10.35 -0.08 -10.75
C ARG A 85 -10.36 -1.38 -11.54
N TRP A 86 -11.31 -2.26 -11.22
CA TRP A 86 -11.58 -3.41 -12.06
C TRP A 86 -12.33 -2.99 -13.31
N THR A 87 -11.76 -3.25 -14.48
CA THR A 87 -12.38 -2.98 -15.79
C THR A 87 -12.99 -4.23 -16.42
N GLY A 88 -12.82 -5.35 -15.74
CA GLY A 88 -13.42 -6.64 -16.07
C GLY A 88 -13.16 -7.65 -14.97
N PRO A 89 -13.68 -8.87 -15.07
CA PRO A 89 -13.49 -9.90 -14.04
C PRO A 89 -12.03 -10.20 -13.70
N ASN A 90 -11.13 -10.05 -14.69
CA ASN A 90 -9.72 -10.37 -14.58
C ASN A 90 -8.80 -9.22 -15.03
N ASN A 91 -9.32 -8.01 -15.16
CA ASN A 91 -8.54 -6.83 -15.58
C ASN A 91 -8.55 -5.77 -14.49
N LEU A 92 -7.40 -5.51 -13.90
CA LEU A 92 -7.20 -4.49 -12.87
C LEU A 92 -6.40 -3.33 -13.45
N ASP A 93 -6.98 -2.13 -13.40
CA ASP A 93 -6.29 -0.88 -13.71
C ASP A 93 -5.81 -0.20 -12.43
N ILE A 94 -4.60 0.36 -12.50
CA ILE A 94 -3.97 1.15 -11.44
C ILE A 94 -3.74 2.55 -11.99
N ASP A 95 -4.50 3.53 -11.49
CA ASP A 95 -4.49 4.91 -11.97
C ASP A 95 -3.76 5.82 -10.99
N PHE A 96 -2.80 6.62 -11.46
CA PHE A 96 -2.06 7.60 -10.67
C PHE A 96 -1.63 8.80 -11.53
N LEU A 97 -1.34 9.93 -10.90
CA LEU A 97 -0.84 11.10 -11.62
C LEU A 97 0.64 10.91 -11.99
N ARG A 98 1.49 10.63 -11.00
CA ARG A 98 2.93 10.38 -11.19
C ARG A 98 3.51 9.57 -10.03
N THR A 99 4.70 9.02 -10.23
CA THR A 99 5.50 8.30 -9.24
C THR A 99 6.91 8.86 -9.18
N LYS A 100 7.63 8.61 -8.08
CA LYS A 100 9.04 9.01 -7.93
C LYS A 100 10.03 8.02 -8.56
N ALA A 101 9.59 6.78 -8.80
CA ALA A 101 10.36 5.75 -9.47
C ALA A 101 9.45 4.97 -10.41
N PRO A 102 9.99 4.33 -11.46
CA PRO A 102 9.20 3.47 -12.33
C PRO A 102 8.44 2.40 -11.54
N PRO A 103 7.14 2.19 -11.81
CA PRO A 103 6.37 1.12 -11.17
C PRO A 103 6.93 -0.27 -11.48
N GLU A 104 6.96 -1.13 -10.48
CA GLU A 104 7.23 -2.56 -10.66
C GLU A 104 5.90 -3.29 -10.80
N ILE A 105 5.65 -3.93 -11.95
CA ILE A 105 4.38 -4.57 -12.27
C ILE A 105 4.61 -6.03 -12.68
N LYS A 106 3.80 -6.93 -12.12
CA LYS A 106 3.69 -8.33 -12.58
C LYS A 106 2.38 -8.47 -13.34
N SER A 107 2.46 -8.70 -14.64
CA SER A 107 1.30 -8.86 -15.50
C SER A 107 1.68 -9.67 -16.76
N PRO A 108 0.91 -10.71 -17.14
CA PRO A 108 -0.20 -11.29 -16.38
C PRO A 108 0.28 -12.03 -15.12
N VAL A 109 -0.64 -12.24 -14.18
CA VAL A 109 -0.39 -13.02 -12.94
C VAL A 109 -1.48 -14.06 -12.76
N LYS A 110 -1.11 -15.24 -12.28
CA LYS A 110 -2.07 -16.32 -12.03
C LYS A 110 -2.54 -16.30 -10.57
N ILE A 111 -3.83 -16.09 -10.36
CA ILE A 111 -4.48 -16.12 -9.05
C ILE A 111 -5.47 -17.28 -9.03
N GLY A 112 -5.13 -18.35 -8.31
CA GLY A 112 -5.87 -19.59 -8.43
C GLY A 112 -5.85 -20.13 -9.86
N ASN A 113 -7.02 -20.26 -10.47
CA ASN A 113 -7.19 -20.70 -11.86
C ASN A 113 -7.42 -19.53 -12.85
N GLN A 114 -7.26 -18.27 -12.40
CA GLN A 114 -7.53 -17.08 -13.20
C GLN A 114 -6.24 -16.39 -13.60
N ASP A 115 -6.11 -16.04 -14.86
CA ASP A 115 -5.05 -15.17 -15.36
C ASP A 115 -5.54 -13.72 -15.26
N VAL A 116 -4.86 -12.92 -14.45
CA VAL A 116 -5.23 -11.52 -14.20
C VAL A 116 -4.25 -10.61 -14.93
N THR A 117 -4.79 -9.68 -15.69
CA THR A 117 -4.02 -8.62 -16.33
C THR A 117 -4.03 -7.38 -15.44
N VAL A 118 -2.84 -6.84 -15.15
CA VAL A 118 -2.67 -5.60 -14.39
C VAL A 118 -2.12 -4.55 -15.34
N THR A 119 -2.82 -3.42 -15.45
CA THR A 119 -2.42 -2.29 -16.29
C THR A 119 -2.23 -1.05 -15.43
N VAL A 120 -1.21 -0.25 -15.73
CA VAL A 120 -0.97 1.03 -15.06
C VAL A 120 -1.23 2.18 -15.99
N HIS A 121 -1.84 3.23 -15.48
CA HIS A 121 -2.11 4.48 -16.20
C HIS A 121 -1.51 5.63 -15.41
N SER A 122 -0.48 6.27 -15.96
CA SER A 122 0.07 7.54 -15.47
C SER A 122 -0.70 8.73 -16.04
N ASP A 123 -0.45 9.91 -15.48
CA ASP A 123 -1.09 11.16 -15.89
C ASP A 123 -2.61 11.21 -15.67
N VAL A 124 -3.11 10.35 -14.78
CA VAL A 124 -4.52 10.34 -14.35
C VAL A 124 -4.68 11.23 -13.13
N LEU A 125 -5.34 12.36 -13.31
CA LEU A 125 -5.66 13.31 -12.25
C LEU A 125 -6.96 12.94 -11.55
N ASP A 126 -6.90 12.72 -10.24
CA ASP A 126 -8.08 12.57 -9.40
C ASP A 126 -8.36 13.86 -8.62
N SER A 127 -9.18 14.72 -9.18
CA SER A 127 -9.56 15.99 -8.56
C SER A 127 -10.44 15.84 -7.32
N SER A 128 -11.04 14.67 -7.11
CA SER A 128 -11.90 14.38 -5.96
C SER A 128 -11.09 13.96 -4.73
N ALA A 129 -9.82 13.60 -4.89
CA ALA A 129 -8.97 13.18 -3.78
C ALA A 129 -8.69 14.37 -2.85
N PRO A 130 -9.00 14.25 -1.54
CA PRO A 130 -8.64 15.27 -0.56
C PRO A 130 -7.12 15.39 -0.41
N SER A 131 -6.66 16.54 0.08
CA SER A 131 -5.24 16.73 0.44
C SER A 131 -4.82 15.79 1.56
N GLY A 132 -3.58 15.36 1.51
CA GLY A 132 -2.99 14.47 2.52
C GLY A 132 -2.72 13.06 2.01
N GLY A 133 -2.32 12.19 2.91
CA GLY A 133 -2.05 10.79 2.59
C GLY A 133 -3.33 9.97 2.43
N MET A 134 -3.21 8.86 1.76
CA MET A 134 -4.32 7.93 1.51
C MET A 134 -4.99 7.47 2.81
N LEU A 135 -4.21 7.14 3.83
CA LEU A 135 -4.71 6.67 5.12
C LEU A 135 -5.63 7.71 5.80
N TYR A 136 -5.28 9.00 5.71
CA TYR A 136 -6.11 10.09 6.23
C TYR A 136 -7.47 10.13 5.53
N ASN A 137 -7.48 9.97 4.22
CA ASN A 137 -8.69 10.01 3.40
C ASN A 137 -9.64 8.87 3.75
N LEU A 138 -9.12 7.67 4.00
CA LEU A 138 -9.93 6.52 4.38
C LEU A 138 -10.51 6.63 5.78
N LYS A 139 -9.76 7.16 6.75
CA LYS A 139 -10.29 7.40 8.11
C LYS A 139 -11.45 8.37 8.09
N LYS A 140 -11.42 9.37 7.21
CA LYS A 140 -12.47 10.37 7.08
C LYS A 140 -13.74 9.83 6.40
N SER A 141 -13.62 8.85 5.52
CA SER A 141 -14.77 8.25 4.83
C SER A 141 -15.57 7.25 5.68
N LYS A 142 -15.06 6.84 6.85
CA LYS A 142 -15.69 5.88 7.77
C LYS A 142 -16.53 6.55 8.86
N ASN A 143 -16.59 7.86 8.89
CA ASN A 143 -17.45 8.67 9.76
C ASN A 143 -18.61 9.24 8.94
#